data_1837535be6bc5fb97d75b8bd35090f90
#
_entry.id   1837535be6bc5fb97d75b8bd35090f90
#
_cell.length_a   1.000
_cell.length_b   1.000
_cell.length_c   1.000
_cell.angle_alpha   90.00
_cell.angle_beta   90.00
_cell.angle_gamma   90.00
#
_symmetry.space_group_name_H-M   'P 1'
#
loop_
_entity.id
_entity.type
_entity.pdbx_description
1 polymer ?
#
loop_
_entity_poly.entity_id
_entity_poly.type
_entity_poly.pdbx_seq_one_letter_code
_entity_poly.pdbx_strand_id
1 'polypeptide(L)'
;RNTERGKQEKNSKGIYYTNGNYEAFARPEKPEGVDDKHAYLVGSGLASLAAACFLVRDAQMPGDHIHILEAMDIAGGACDGIFDPTRGYIMRGGREMENHFECLWDLFHSIPSLEKPGASVLDEYYWLNKHDPNYSLCRATVKQGQDAHTDGKFNLSQKGCMEIMKLFFTKDEDLYDKTIEDVFDEEVLNSTFWLYWRTMFAFENWHSALEMKLYIQRFIHHIGGLPDFSALKFTKYNQYESLILPMKNYLEDAGVVF
;
A
#
# COMPACT_ATOMS: atom_id res chain seq x y z
N ARG A 1 22.58 11.06 -19.39
CA ARG A 1 21.52 10.32 -18.64
C ARG A 1 20.48 11.23 -17.95
N ASN A 2 20.65 12.55 -17.96
CA ASN A 2 19.77 13.48 -17.25
C ASN A 2 18.75 14.22 -18.13
N THR A 3 18.72 13.99 -19.42
CA THR A 3 17.91 14.79 -20.36
C THR A 3 16.49 14.29 -20.57
N GLU A 4 16.14 13.11 -20.06
CA GLU A 4 14.79 12.55 -20.18
C GLU A 4 14.00 12.50 -18.87
N ARG A 5 14.63 12.84 -17.76
CA ARG A 5 13.94 12.96 -16.48
C ARG A 5 12.99 14.15 -16.54
N GLY A 6 11.72 13.90 -16.41
CA GLY A 6 10.72 14.94 -16.29
C GLY A 6 9.86 15.21 -17.52
N LYS A 7 10.04 14.48 -18.61
CA LYS A 7 9.10 14.60 -19.72
C LYS A 7 7.79 13.89 -19.42
N GLN A 8 6.74 14.65 -19.30
CA GLN A 8 5.38 14.13 -19.31
C GLN A 8 4.99 13.79 -20.73
N GLU A 9 4.50 12.58 -20.94
CA GLU A 9 3.94 12.17 -22.21
C GLU A 9 2.41 12.33 -22.17
N LYS A 10 1.85 12.77 -23.29
CA LYS A 10 0.41 12.97 -23.43
C LYS A 10 -0.10 12.11 -24.58
N ASN A 11 -1.04 11.23 -24.31
CA ASN A 11 -1.68 10.45 -25.35
C ASN A 11 -2.63 11.30 -26.20
N SER A 12 -3.17 10.73 -27.30
CA SER A 12 -4.09 11.41 -28.22
C SER A 12 -5.39 11.90 -27.55
N LYS A 13 -5.74 11.37 -26.37
CA LYS A 13 -6.90 11.79 -25.57
C LYS A 13 -6.57 12.88 -24.55
N GLY A 14 -5.35 13.35 -24.52
CA GLY A 14 -4.92 14.37 -23.57
C GLY A 14 -4.61 13.87 -22.16
N ILE A 15 -4.49 12.57 -21.96
CA ILE A 15 -4.14 11.97 -20.67
C ILE A 15 -2.63 12.02 -20.50
N TYR A 16 -2.17 12.56 -19.39
CA TYR A 16 -0.76 12.54 -18.99
C TYR A 16 -0.44 11.24 -18.27
N TYR A 17 0.71 10.66 -18.57
CA TYR A 17 1.23 9.49 -17.87
C TYR A 17 2.75 9.59 -17.74
N THR A 18 3.27 8.91 -16.74
CA THR A 18 4.70 8.85 -16.48
C THR A 18 5.31 7.61 -17.15
N ASN A 19 6.55 7.74 -17.60
CA ASN A 19 7.37 6.61 -18.06
C ASN A 19 8.10 5.89 -16.92
N GLY A 20 7.63 6.04 -15.70
CA GLY A 20 8.27 5.54 -14.49
C GLY A 20 9.30 6.52 -13.88
N ASN A 21 9.41 7.72 -14.41
CA ASN A 21 10.23 8.76 -13.80
C ASN A 21 9.42 9.59 -12.82
N TYR A 22 9.39 9.12 -11.62
CA TYR A 22 8.61 9.64 -10.52
C TYR A 22 8.98 11.07 -10.11
N GLU A 23 10.26 11.43 -10.13
CA GLU A 23 10.75 12.77 -9.78
C GLU A 23 10.12 13.86 -10.64
N ALA A 24 9.69 13.54 -11.87
CA ALA A 24 9.04 14.48 -12.75
C ALA A 24 7.73 15.05 -12.20
N PHE A 25 7.09 14.30 -11.32
CA PHE A 25 5.79 14.63 -10.73
C PHE A 25 5.90 15.09 -9.29
N ALA A 26 7.03 14.84 -8.64
CA ALA A 26 7.23 15.15 -7.22
C ALA A 26 7.37 16.65 -6.92
N ARG A 27 7.59 17.49 -7.93
CA ARG A 27 7.72 18.95 -7.79
C ARG A 27 7.15 19.66 -9.02
N PRO A 28 5.85 19.55 -9.27
CA PRO A 28 5.21 20.26 -10.36
C PRO A 28 5.23 21.77 -10.09
N GLU A 29 5.16 22.54 -11.17
CA GLU A 29 4.93 23.97 -11.07
C GLU A 29 3.52 24.24 -10.51
N LYS A 30 3.39 25.34 -9.75
CA LYS A 30 2.09 25.79 -9.22
C LYS A 30 1.10 26.00 -10.37
N PRO A 31 -0.08 25.32 -10.38
CA PRO A 31 -1.06 25.51 -11.42
C PRO A 31 -1.63 26.94 -11.43
N GLU A 32 -1.86 27.46 -12.64
CA GLU A 32 -2.52 28.75 -12.80
C GLU A 32 -3.94 28.76 -12.19
N GLY A 33 -4.26 29.81 -11.46
CA GLY A 33 -5.57 30.00 -10.83
C GLY A 33 -5.89 29.06 -9.68
N VAL A 34 -4.88 28.34 -9.12
CA VAL A 34 -5.10 27.44 -7.98
C VAL A 34 -5.52 28.21 -6.73
N ASP A 35 -5.08 29.44 -6.58
CA ASP A 35 -5.42 30.29 -5.42
C ASP A 35 -6.91 30.68 -5.36
N ASP A 36 -7.61 30.63 -6.49
CA ASP A 36 -9.05 30.93 -6.58
C ASP A 36 -9.94 29.67 -6.48
N LYS A 37 -9.34 28.49 -6.30
CA LYS A 37 -10.05 27.22 -6.27
C LYS A 37 -10.19 26.68 -4.86
N HIS A 38 -11.30 25.96 -4.62
CA HIS A 38 -11.53 25.22 -3.39
C HIS A 38 -11.61 23.73 -3.67
N ALA A 39 -11.02 22.93 -2.77
CA ALA A 39 -11.11 21.49 -2.80
C ALA A 39 -11.96 20.98 -1.65
N TYR A 40 -12.88 20.07 -1.94
CA TYR A 40 -13.74 19.41 -0.96
C TYR A 40 -13.50 17.92 -1.04
N LEU A 41 -12.96 17.36 0.03
CA LEU A 41 -12.63 15.93 0.14
C LEU A 41 -13.62 15.27 1.09
N VAL A 42 -14.37 14.30 0.59
CA VAL A 42 -15.40 13.61 1.37
C VAL A 42 -14.80 12.37 2.04
N GLY A 43 -14.78 12.37 3.35
CA GLY A 43 -14.07 11.41 4.19
C GLY A 43 -12.62 11.79 4.42
N SER A 44 -12.04 11.31 5.52
CA SER A 44 -10.66 11.56 5.93
C SER A 44 -9.82 10.28 5.95
N GLY A 45 -10.11 9.33 5.05
CA GLY A 45 -9.28 8.16 4.85
C GLY A 45 -7.92 8.49 4.23
N LEU A 46 -7.03 7.52 4.18
CA LEU A 46 -5.65 7.69 3.67
C LEU A 46 -5.60 8.37 2.30
N ALA A 47 -6.50 8.01 1.39
CA ALA A 47 -6.53 8.58 0.05
C ALA A 47 -6.88 10.08 0.05
N SER A 48 -7.87 10.50 0.83
CA SER A 48 -8.25 11.92 0.95
C SER A 48 -7.17 12.74 1.64
N LEU A 49 -6.59 12.22 2.73
CA LEU A 49 -5.49 12.89 3.42
C LEU A 49 -4.27 13.03 2.52
N ALA A 50 -3.92 11.98 1.77
CA ALA A 50 -2.82 12.03 0.80
C ALA A 50 -3.12 13.06 -0.31
N ALA A 51 -4.34 13.08 -0.85
CA ALA A 51 -4.74 14.07 -1.84
C ALA A 51 -4.62 15.50 -1.31
N ALA A 52 -5.06 15.76 -0.07
CA ALA A 52 -4.88 17.06 0.56
C ALA A 52 -3.40 17.45 0.73
N CYS A 53 -2.55 16.49 1.14
CA CYS A 53 -1.10 16.73 1.23
C CYS A 53 -0.49 17.08 -0.13
N PHE A 54 -0.88 16.41 -1.20
CA PHE A 54 -0.41 16.75 -2.56
C PHE A 54 -0.95 18.11 -3.03
N LEU A 55 -2.19 18.47 -2.69
CA LEU A 55 -2.73 19.80 -2.98
C LEU A 55 -1.91 20.90 -2.28
N VAL A 56 -1.57 20.71 -1.01
CA VAL A 56 -0.72 21.64 -0.26
C VAL A 56 0.70 21.69 -0.82
N ARG A 57 1.35 20.53 -0.95
CA ARG A 57 2.78 20.42 -1.28
C ARG A 57 3.06 20.73 -2.74
N ASP A 58 2.31 20.14 -3.63
CA ASP A 58 2.62 20.11 -5.07
C ASP A 58 1.81 21.15 -5.84
N ALA A 59 0.50 21.23 -5.62
CA ALA A 59 -0.32 22.26 -6.23
C ALA A 59 -0.18 23.62 -5.56
N GLN A 60 0.41 23.69 -4.37
CA GLN A 60 0.57 24.91 -3.57
C GLN A 60 -0.77 25.66 -3.38
N MET A 61 -1.85 24.88 -3.22
CA MET A 61 -3.19 25.41 -2.91
C MET A 61 -3.19 25.96 -1.49
N PRO A 62 -3.80 27.15 -1.24
CA PRO A 62 -3.97 27.65 0.11
C PRO A 62 -4.69 26.62 1.01
N GLY A 63 -4.18 26.39 2.21
CA GLY A 63 -4.72 25.36 3.10
C GLY A 63 -6.17 25.61 3.49
N ASP A 64 -6.54 26.86 3.74
CA ASP A 64 -7.92 27.27 4.06
C ASP A 64 -8.92 27.12 2.89
N HIS A 65 -8.42 26.82 1.68
CA HIS A 65 -9.22 26.43 0.53
C HIS A 65 -9.44 24.92 0.41
N ILE A 66 -8.82 24.12 1.27
CA ILE A 66 -8.94 22.67 1.28
C ILE A 66 -9.82 22.25 2.46
N HIS A 67 -10.93 21.61 2.17
CA HIS A 67 -11.92 21.21 3.15
C HIS A 67 -12.05 19.68 3.18
N ILE A 68 -11.80 19.07 4.33
CA ILE A 68 -11.96 17.63 4.56
C ILE A 68 -13.22 17.43 5.40
N LEU A 69 -14.20 16.76 4.80
CA LEU A 69 -15.52 16.52 5.40
C LEU A 69 -15.54 15.09 5.97
N GLU A 70 -15.47 14.96 7.28
CA GLU A 70 -15.46 13.68 7.99
C GLU A 70 -16.69 13.58 8.90
N ALA A 71 -17.37 12.43 8.84
CA ALA A 71 -18.55 12.17 9.68
C ALA A 71 -18.19 11.63 11.06
N MET A 72 -16.99 11.10 11.22
CA MET A 72 -16.50 10.51 12.47
C MET A 72 -15.63 11.50 13.24
N ASP A 73 -15.53 11.30 14.54
CA ASP A 73 -14.68 12.13 15.41
C ASP A 73 -13.18 11.89 15.22
N ILE A 74 -12.81 10.83 14.48
CA ILE A 74 -11.43 10.44 14.21
C ILE A 74 -11.19 10.33 12.72
N ALA A 75 -10.08 10.92 12.26
CA ALA A 75 -9.62 10.77 10.88
C ALA A 75 -8.99 9.41 10.62
N GLY A 76 -8.80 9.06 9.35
CA GLY A 76 -8.03 7.89 8.92
C GLY A 76 -8.83 6.79 8.25
N GLY A 77 -10.15 6.83 8.29
CA GLY A 77 -11.00 5.81 7.69
C GLY A 77 -10.65 4.40 8.21
N ALA A 78 -10.32 3.46 7.32
CA ALA A 78 -9.90 2.11 7.73
C ALA A 78 -8.53 2.05 8.44
N CYS A 79 -7.75 3.12 8.38
CA CYS A 79 -6.48 3.27 9.10
C CYS A 79 -6.63 4.00 10.44
N ASP A 80 -7.84 4.16 10.95
CA ASP A 80 -8.08 4.66 12.30
C ASP A 80 -7.52 3.70 13.34
N GLY A 81 -7.32 4.20 14.54
CA GLY A 81 -6.85 3.43 15.67
C GLY A 81 -6.91 4.26 16.93
N ILE A 82 -6.72 3.59 18.05
CA ILE A 82 -6.69 4.24 19.35
C ILE A 82 -5.51 3.77 20.18
N PHE A 83 -5.05 4.62 21.04
CA PHE A 83 -4.15 4.24 22.12
C PHE A 83 -4.95 4.13 23.43
N ASP A 84 -4.92 2.94 24.02
CA ASP A 84 -5.50 2.68 25.34
C ASP A 84 -4.38 2.47 26.34
N PRO A 85 -4.31 3.21 27.46
CA PRO A 85 -3.22 3.10 28.43
C PRO A 85 -3.06 1.70 29.05
N THR A 86 -4.13 0.89 29.05
CA THR A 86 -4.14 -0.45 29.63
C THR A 86 -3.95 -1.55 28.61
N ARG A 87 -4.32 -1.32 27.36
CA ARG A 87 -4.31 -2.31 26.27
C ARG A 87 -3.25 -2.04 25.20
N GLY A 88 -2.71 -0.82 25.17
CA GLY A 88 -1.75 -0.40 24.16
C GLY A 88 -2.44 0.12 22.87
N TYR A 89 -1.76 -0.03 21.75
CA TYR A 89 -2.25 0.44 20.47
C TYR A 89 -3.24 -0.56 19.86
N ILE A 90 -4.42 -0.09 19.51
CA ILE A 90 -5.50 -0.89 18.93
C ILE A 90 -5.73 -0.45 17.50
N MET A 91 -5.84 -1.43 16.59
CA MET A 91 -6.12 -1.21 15.18
C MET A 91 -7.16 -2.23 14.69
N ARG A 92 -7.79 -1.96 13.55
CA ARG A 92 -8.82 -2.83 12.96
C ARG A 92 -8.26 -4.14 12.41
N GLY A 93 -6.98 -4.21 12.08
CA GLY A 93 -6.31 -5.38 11.57
C GLY A 93 -4.86 -5.11 11.21
N GLY A 94 -4.10 -6.14 10.91
CA GLY A 94 -2.73 -6.00 10.41
C GLY A 94 -2.70 -5.14 9.15
N ARG A 95 -1.68 -4.29 9.07
CA ARG A 95 -1.43 -3.41 7.92
C ARG A 95 0.05 -3.46 7.60
N GLU A 96 0.40 -4.48 6.85
CA GLU A 96 1.77 -4.65 6.40
C GLU A 96 2.12 -3.60 5.35
N MET A 97 3.38 -3.20 5.38
CA MET A 97 3.96 -2.23 4.47
C MET A 97 5.03 -2.90 3.63
N GLU A 98 5.43 -2.25 2.54
CA GLU A 98 6.55 -2.73 1.74
C GLU A 98 7.29 -1.57 1.05
N ASN A 99 8.50 -1.84 0.58
CA ASN A 99 9.39 -0.79 0.10
C ASN A 99 8.95 -0.16 -1.24
N HIS A 100 8.06 -0.82 -1.98
CA HIS A 100 7.59 -0.38 -3.30
C HIS A 100 6.28 0.41 -3.28
N PHE A 101 5.83 0.86 -2.12
CA PHE A 101 4.75 1.84 -2.02
C PHE A 101 5.28 3.25 -2.32
N GLU A 102 5.78 3.44 -3.53
CA GLU A 102 6.59 4.60 -3.91
C GLU A 102 5.87 5.94 -3.71
N CYS A 103 4.60 6.05 -4.12
CA CYS A 103 3.81 7.25 -3.92
C CYS A 103 3.59 7.57 -2.43
N LEU A 104 3.42 6.52 -1.61
CA LEU A 104 3.27 6.66 -0.17
C LEU A 104 4.57 7.18 0.47
N TRP A 105 5.70 6.59 0.10
CA TRP A 105 7.00 6.98 0.64
C TRP A 105 7.47 8.35 0.17
N ASP A 106 7.14 8.73 -1.07
CA ASP A 106 7.35 10.11 -1.51
C ASP A 106 6.57 11.11 -0.65
N LEU A 107 5.31 10.81 -0.36
CA LEU A 107 4.51 11.64 0.53
C LEU A 107 5.14 11.71 1.93
N PHE A 108 5.41 10.56 2.55
CA PHE A 108 5.93 10.50 3.91
C PHE A 108 7.37 11.00 4.08
N HIS A 109 8.13 11.14 2.99
CA HIS A 109 9.37 11.89 3.00
C HIS A 109 9.15 13.38 3.33
N SER A 110 8.00 13.92 2.98
CA SER A 110 7.62 15.32 3.22
C SER A 110 6.90 15.55 4.55
N ILE A 111 6.37 14.51 5.18
CA ILE A 111 5.61 14.63 6.43
C ILE A 111 6.56 14.58 7.63
N PRO A 112 6.61 15.63 8.47
CA PRO A 112 7.49 15.65 9.64
C PRO A 112 7.17 14.53 10.64
N SER A 113 8.24 13.96 11.22
CA SER A 113 8.12 13.07 12.37
C SER A 113 7.57 13.82 13.57
N LEU A 114 6.65 13.19 14.31
CA LEU A 114 6.15 13.73 15.58
C LEU A 114 7.11 13.49 16.75
N GLU A 115 8.05 12.55 16.61
CA GLU A 115 8.96 12.16 17.69
C GLU A 115 10.37 12.76 17.55
N LYS A 116 10.81 12.98 16.31
CA LYS A 116 12.19 13.39 16.02
C LYS A 116 12.25 14.68 15.19
N PRO A 117 12.59 15.81 15.81
CA PRO A 117 12.76 17.06 15.07
C PRO A 117 13.76 16.92 13.91
N GLY A 118 13.36 17.41 12.74
CA GLY A 118 14.18 17.36 11.52
C GLY A 118 14.17 16.03 10.77
N ALA A 119 13.46 15.02 11.27
CA ALA A 119 13.22 13.77 10.56
C ALA A 119 11.84 13.74 9.92
N SER A 120 11.66 12.88 8.92
CA SER A 120 10.37 12.57 8.31
C SER A 120 9.81 11.26 8.85
N VAL A 121 8.53 11.01 8.57
CA VAL A 121 7.89 9.70 8.85
C VAL A 121 8.59 8.58 8.07
N LEU A 122 9.05 8.85 6.84
CA LEU A 122 9.82 7.88 6.07
C LEU A 122 11.15 7.51 6.76
N ASP A 123 11.84 8.49 7.36
CA ASP A 123 13.07 8.24 8.11
C ASP A 123 12.82 7.30 9.28
N GLU A 124 11.76 7.52 10.04
CA GLU A 124 11.38 6.65 11.17
C GLU A 124 11.07 5.23 10.72
N TYR A 125 10.30 5.08 9.64
CA TYR A 125 10.01 3.78 9.04
C TYR A 125 11.28 3.06 8.61
N TYR A 126 12.19 3.76 7.92
CA TYR A 126 13.45 3.21 7.45
C TYR A 126 14.34 2.77 8.61
N TRP A 127 14.51 3.61 9.63
CA TRP A 127 15.35 3.29 10.79
C TRP A 127 14.81 2.10 11.58
N LEU A 128 13.50 2.06 11.82
CA LEU A 128 12.87 0.95 12.52
C LEU A 128 13.15 -0.37 11.79
N ASN A 129 12.81 -0.45 10.51
CA ASN A 129 12.93 -1.70 9.76
C ASN A 129 14.37 -2.11 9.45
N LYS A 130 15.33 -1.20 9.57
CA LYS A 130 16.76 -1.50 9.52
C LYS A 130 17.27 -2.08 10.82
N HIS A 131 16.82 -1.57 11.97
CA HIS A 131 17.27 -2.00 13.28
C HIS A 131 16.56 -3.26 13.78
N ASP A 132 15.29 -3.38 13.44
CA ASP A 132 14.43 -4.49 13.83
C ASP A 132 13.74 -5.07 12.58
N PRO A 133 14.48 -5.78 11.73
CA PRO A 133 13.91 -6.40 10.54
C PRO A 133 12.89 -7.45 10.94
N ASN A 134 11.74 -7.42 10.26
CA ASN A 134 10.68 -8.35 10.54
C ASN A 134 11.10 -9.79 10.19
N TYR A 135 10.90 -10.69 11.12
CA TYR A 135 11.08 -12.11 10.94
C TYR A 135 10.17 -12.88 11.90
N SER A 136 9.25 -13.64 11.36
CA SER A 136 8.37 -14.50 12.15
C SER A 136 7.90 -15.67 11.29
N LEU A 137 8.31 -16.88 11.62
CA LEU A 137 7.82 -18.07 10.93
C LEU A 137 6.29 -18.13 10.98
N CYS A 138 5.68 -18.11 9.82
CA CYS A 138 4.24 -18.26 9.70
C CYS A 138 3.84 -19.68 10.10
N ARG A 139 2.96 -19.77 11.07
CA ARG A 139 2.26 -21.03 11.38
C ARG A 139 1.01 -21.11 10.50
N ALA A 140 1.04 -22.00 9.53
CA ALA A 140 -0.14 -22.31 8.75
C ALA A 140 -0.91 -23.45 9.40
N THR A 141 -2.22 -23.33 9.45
CA THR A 141 -3.11 -24.36 10.01
C THR A 141 -4.06 -24.90 8.98
N VAL A 142 -4.42 -26.17 9.10
CA VAL A 142 -5.40 -26.86 8.31
C VAL A 142 -6.41 -27.54 9.23
N LYS A 143 -7.55 -27.96 8.72
CA LYS A 143 -8.54 -28.74 9.47
C LYS A 143 -8.84 -28.19 10.86
N GLN A 144 -9.22 -26.91 10.92
CA GLN A 144 -9.60 -26.24 12.17
C GLN A 144 -8.49 -26.16 13.23
N GLY A 145 -7.30 -25.76 12.82
CA GLY A 145 -6.22 -25.42 13.74
C GLY A 145 -5.14 -26.49 13.90
N GLN A 146 -5.17 -27.57 13.12
CA GLN A 146 -4.06 -28.50 13.08
C GLN A 146 -2.87 -27.88 12.34
N ASP A 147 -1.66 -28.12 12.82
CA ASP A 147 -0.45 -27.64 12.14
C ASP A 147 -0.34 -28.23 10.74
N ALA A 148 -0.14 -27.38 9.76
CA ALA A 148 0.04 -27.80 8.36
C ALA A 148 1.43 -28.34 8.06
N HIS A 149 2.38 -28.24 9.00
CA HIS A 149 3.78 -28.70 8.86
C HIS A 149 4.45 -28.19 7.58
N THR A 150 4.28 -26.92 7.27
CA THR A 150 4.79 -26.31 6.03
C THR A 150 6.31 -26.14 6.04
N ASP A 151 6.92 -26.00 7.22
CA ASP A 151 8.35 -25.80 7.42
C ASP A 151 8.96 -24.68 6.55
N GLY A 152 8.14 -23.64 6.27
CA GLY A 152 8.54 -22.53 5.39
C GLY A 152 8.62 -22.88 3.92
N LYS A 153 8.10 -24.02 3.48
CA LYS A 153 8.12 -24.49 2.10
C LYS A 153 6.77 -24.30 1.42
N PHE A 154 6.81 -24.01 0.14
CA PHE A 154 5.60 -23.86 -0.65
C PHE A 154 4.99 -25.18 -1.13
N ASN A 155 5.76 -26.25 -1.15
CA ASN A 155 5.36 -27.57 -1.67
C ASN A 155 4.67 -27.47 -3.05
N LEU A 156 5.21 -26.57 -3.89
CA LEU A 156 4.71 -26.33 -5.22
C LEU A 156 5.50 -27.19 -6.20
N SER A 157 4.80 -27.99 -6.97
CA SER A 157 5.42 -28.84 -7.99
C SER A 157 5.92 -28.02 -9.17
N GLN A 158 6.73 -28.63 -10.02
CA GLN A 158 7.15 -28.02 -11.27
C GLN A 158 5.95 -27.66 -12.16
N LYS A 159 4.92 -28.51 -12.20
CA LYS A 159 3.68 -28.24 -12.92
C LYS A 159 2.98 -27.03 -12.34
N GLY A 160 2.82 -26.94 -11.02
CA GLY A 160 2.21 -25.79 -10.36
C GLY A 160 2.97 -24.48 -10.62
N CYS A 161 4.30 -24.52 -10.63
CA CYS A 161 5.11 -23.38 -11.05
C CYS A 161 4.79 -22.94 -12.49
N MET A 162 4.64 -23.90 -13.40
CA MET A 162 4.30 -23.60 -14.79
C MET A 162 2.90 -23.01 -14.94
N GLU A 163 1.93 -23.45 -14.14
CA GLU A 163 0.58 -22.87 -14.14
C GLU A 163 0.58 -21.41 -13.66
N ILE A 164 1.33 -21.09 -12.61
CA ILE A 164 1.51 -19.72 -12.14
C ILE A 164 2.18 -18.86 -13.23
N MET A 165 3.22 -19.40 -13.88
CA MET A 165 3.87 -18.70 -14.98
C MET A 165 2.92 -18.50 -16.16
N LYS A 166 2.10 -19.49 -16.49
CA LYS A 166 1.07 -19.36 -17.53
C LYS A 166 0.09 -18.23 -17.20
N LEU A 167 -0.44 -18.19 -15.98
CA LEU A 167 -1.33 -17.12 -15.54
C LEU A 167 -0.64 -15.75 -15.68
N PHE A 168 0.61 -15.63 -15.25
CA PHE A 168 1.39 -14.39 -15.35
C PHE A 168 1.45 -13.82 -16.77
N PHE A 169 1.58 -14.69 -17.79
CA PHE A 169 1.70 -14.30 -19.19
C PHE A 169 0.37 -14.34 -19.97
N THR A 170 -0.72 -14.82 -19.39
CA THR A 170 -2.04 -14.79 -20.02
C THR A 170 -2.50 -13.35 -20.18
N LYS A 171 -3.13 -13.02 -21.29
CA LYS A 171 -3.68 -11.67 -21.51
C LYS A 171 -4.83 -11.39 -20.55
N ASP A 172 -4.99 -10.13 -20.18
CA ASP A 172 -6.02 -9.73 -19.21
C ASP A 172 -7.43 -10.02 -19.74
N GLU A 173 -7.65 -9.81 -21.04
CA GLU A 173 -8.93 -10.05 -21.71
C GLU A 173 -9.37 -11.53 -21.63
N ASP A 174 -8.41 -12.46 -21.63
CA ASP A 174 -8.68 -13.90 -21.54
C ASP A 174 -9.06 -14.34 -20.11
N LEU A 175 -8.95 -13.43 -19.13
CA LEU A 175 -9.20 -13.71 -17.71
C LEU A 175 -10.44 -13.00 -17.15
N TYR A 176 -11.12 -12.15 -17.91
CA TYR A 176 -12.24 -11.35 -17.38
C TYR A 176 -13.35 -12.19 -16.75
N ASP A 177 -13.65 -13.34 -17.34
CA ASP A 177 -14.73 -14.24 -16.87
C ASP A 177 -14.18 -15.52 -16.21
N LYS A 178 -12.90 -15.50 -15.80
CA LYS A 178 -12.27 -16.66 -15.17
C LYS A 178 -12.12 -16.48 -13.66
N THR A 179 -12.38 -17.57 -12.95
CA THR A 179 -12.04 -17.70 -11.53
C THR A 179 -10.66 -18.32 -11.35
N ILE A 180 -10.13 -18.25 -10.16
CA ILE A 180 -8.85 -18.87 -9.80
C ILE A 180 -8.91 -20.39 -10.03
N GLU A 181 -10.03 -21.03 -9.66
CA GLU A 181 -10.24 -22.48 -9.89
C GLU A 181 -10.45 -22.87 -11.35
N ASP A 182 -10.71 -21.92 -12.25
CA ASP A 182 -10.74 -22.18 -13.70
C ASP A 182 -9.35 -22.22 -14.34
N VAL A 183 -8.36 -21.64 -13.68
CA VAL A 183 -6.99 -21.46 -14.23
C VAL A 183 -5.95 -22.31 -13.53
N PHE A 184 -6.20 -22.73 -12.29
CA PHE A 184 -5.35 -23.60 -11.51
C PHE A 184 -6.01 -24.94 -11.26
N ASP A 185 -5.23 -26.02 -11.32
CA ASP A 185 -5.68 -27.32 -10.90
C ASP A 185 -5.49 -27.57 -9.39
N GLU A 186 -5.93 -28.75 -8.95
CA GLU A 186 -5.82 -29.13 -7.54
C GLU A 186 -4.37 -29.14 -7.02
N GLU A 187 -3.39 -29.29 -7.89
CA GLU A 187 -1.99 -29.31 -7.48
C GLU A 187 -1.52 -27.95 -6.96
N VAL A 188 -1.93 -26.84 -7.60
CA VAL A 188 -1.71 -25.49 -7.08
C VAL A 188 -2.61 -25.19 -5.90
N LEU A 189 -3.91 -25.49 -6.02
CA LEU A 189 -4.90 -25.15 -5.00
C LEU A 189 -4.72 -25.89 -3.67
N ASN A 190 -4.05 -27.05 -3.68
CA ASN A 190 -3.69 -27.80 -2.48
C ASN A 190 -2.25 -27.57 -2.01
N SER A 191 -1.49 -26.71 -2.69
CA SER A 191 -0.12 -26.37 -2.29
C SER A 191 -0.08 -25.47 -1.08
N THR A 192 1.02 -25.49 -0.33
CA THR A 192 1.25 -24.53 0.76
C THR A 192 1.52 -23.12 0.25
N PHE A 193 1.97 -22.96 -1.01
CA PHE A 193 1.99 -21.65 -1.67
C PHE A 193 0.60 -21.03 -1.67
N TRP A 194 -0.42 -21.76 -2.15
CA TRP A 194 -1.78 -21.26 -2.19
C TRP A 194 -2.33 -20.97 -0.78
N LEU A 195 -2.02 -21.83 0.20
CA LEU A 195 -2.40 -21.60 1.59
C LEU A 195 -1.85 -20.28 2.14
N TYR A 196 -0.56 -19.99 1.93
CA TYR A 196 0.03 -18.70 2.32
C TYR A 196 -0.58 -17.54 1.56
N TRP A 197 -0.66 -17.65 0.23
CA TRP A 197 -1.13 -16.59 -0.64
C TRP A 197 -2.57 -16.18 -0.34
N ARG A 198 -3.48 -17.17 -0.29
CA ARG A 198 -4.89 -16.90 0.01
C ARG A 198 -5.10 -16.32 1.40
N THR A 199 -4.33 -16.74 2.37
CA THR A 199 -4.41 -16.24 3.75
C THR A 199 -3.87 -14.80 3.84
N MET A 200 -2.75 -14.53 3.20
CA MET A 200 -2.11 -13.21 3.20
C MET A 200 -2.97 -12.14 2.50
N PHE A 201 -3.50 -12.47 1.35
CA PHE A 201 -4.21 -11.55 0.48
C PHE A 201 -5.74 -11.73 0.47
N ALA A 202 -6.26 -12.59 1.34
CA ALA A 202 -7.70 -12.88 1.48
C ALA A 202 -8.37 -13.37 0.18
N PHE A 203 -7.69 -14.22 -0.59
CA PHE A 203 -8.26 -14.86 -1.76
C PHE A 203 -9.07 -16.11 -1.42
N GLU A 204 -10.05 -16.38 -2.25
CA GLU A 204 -10.78 -17.64 -2.32
C GLU A 204 -10.73 -18.20 -3.75
N ASN A 205 -10.96 -19.51 -3.91
CA ASN A 205 -10.82 -20.17 -5.20
C ASN A 205 -11.75 -19.60 -6.29
N TRP A 206 -12.91 -19.11 -5.90
CA TRP A 206 -13.91 -18.50 -6.77
C TRP A 206 -13.68 -17.02 -7.09
N HIS A 207 -12.60 -16.40 -6.54
CA HIS A 207 -12.25 -15.03 -6.88
C HIS A 207 -11.68 -14.92 -8.30
N SER A 208 -11.60 -13.70 -8.82
CA SER A 208 -11.13 -13.40 -10.17
C SER A 208 -9.69 -13.86 -10.40
N ALA A 209 -9.48 -14.62 -11.46
CA ALA A 209 -8.14 -14.99 -11.93
C ALA A 209 -7.32 -13.78 -12.39
N LEU A 210 -7.98 -12.77 -12.96
CA LEU A 210 -7.31 -11.51 -13.33
C LEU A 210 -6.75 -10.80 -12.10
N GLU A 211 -7.56 -10.69 -11.05
CA GLU A 211 -7.10 -10.06 -9.81
C GLU A 211 -5.92 -10.83 -9.19
N MET A 212 -5.99 -12.15 -9.17
CA MET A 212 -4.87 -12.99 -8.74
C MET A 212 -3.60 -12.72 -9.56
N LYS A 213 -3.71 -12.62 -10.89
CA LYS A 213 -2.59 -12.27 -11.77
C LYS A 213 -1.98 -10.91 -11.42
N LEU A 214 -2.82 -9.89 -11.24
CA LEU A 214 -2.36 -8.53 -10.89
C LEU A 214 -1.65 -8.50 -9.54
N TYR A 215 -2.13 -9.27 -8.57
CA TYR A 215 -1.45 -9.42 -7.27
C TYR A 215 -0.11 -10.15 -7.41
N ILE A 216 -0.04 -11.22 -8.21
CA ILE A 216 1.24 -11.90 -8.47
C ILE A 216 2.23 -10.93 -9.13
N GLN A 217 1.81 -10.18 -10.14
CA GLN A 217 2.66 -9.19 -10.80
C GLN A 217 3.15 -8.11 -9.83
N ARG A 218 2.28 -7.66 -8.93
CA ARG A 218 2.61 -6.62 -7.95
C ARG A 218 3.55 -7.11 -6.85
N PHE A 219 3.38 -8.34 -6.40
CA PHE A 219 4.08 -8.87 -5.23
C PHE A 219 5.05 -10.00 -5.52
N ILE A 220 5.41 -10.25 -6.78
CA ILE A 220 6.30 -11.35 -7.17
C ILE A 220 7.66 -11.32 -6.43
N HIS A 221 8.18 -10.12 -6.18
CA HIS A 221 9.44 -9.92 -5.48
C HIS A 221 9.36 -10.24 -3.97
N HIS A 222 8.16 -10.42 -3.43
CA HIS A 222 7.93 -10.76 -2.02
C HIS A 222 7.60 -12.23 -1.78
N ILE A 223 7.39 -13.02 -2.83
CA ILE A 223 6.95 -14.41 -2.69
C ILE A 223 7.88 -15.21 -1.78
N GLY A 224 9.19 -15.05 -1.92
CA GLY A 224 10.17 -15.76 -1.10
C GLY A 224 10.12 -15.43 0.39
N GLY A 225 9.60 -14.28 0.77
CA GLY A 225 9.49 -13.81 2.16
C GLY A 225 8.11 -14.04 2.80
N LEU A 226 7.18 -14.70 2.13
CA LEU A 226 5.85 -14.99 2.69
C LEU A 226 5.89 -15.94 3.89
N PRO A 227 6.70 -17.01 3.91
CA PRO A 227 6.70 -17.96 5.02
C PRO A 227 7.26 -17.40 6.34
N ASP A 228 8.07 -16.34 6.30
CA ASP A 228 8.75 -15.78 7.46
C ASP A 228 8.50 -14.28 7.67
N PHE A 229 7.61 -13.69 6.89
CA PHE A 229 7.29 -12.26 6.86
C PHE A 229 8.48 -11.31 6.58
N SER A 230 9.63 -11.81 6.17
CA SER A 230 10.81 -10.98 5.93
C SER A 230 10.61 -9.93 4.82
N ALA A 231 9.69 -10.20 3.89
CA ALA A 231 9.30 -9.28 2.84
C ALA A 231 8.46 -8.10 3.34
N LEU A 232 7.80 -8.25 4.48
CA LEU A 232 6.86 -7.27 5.02
C LEU A 232 7.53 -6.34 6.01
N LYS A 233 7.03 -5.13 6.08
CA LYS A 233 7.51 -4.08 6.97
C LYS A 233 6.35 -3.56 7.81
N PHE A 234 6.68 -3.00 8.95
CA PHE A 234 5.71 -2.46 9.89
C PHE A 234 6.08 -1.05 10.32
N THR A 235 5.08 -0.32 10.80
CA THR A 235 5.25 0.93 11.51
C THR A 235 5.49 0.67 13.01
N LYS A 236 6.06 1.65 13.71
CA LYS A 236 6.37 1.54 15.14
C LYS A 236 5.12 1.36 16.00
N TYR A 237 4.06 2.08 15.64
CA TYR A 237 2.76 2.05 16.30
C TYR A 237 1.71 1.52 15.31
N ASN A 238 0.43 1.66 15.63
CA ASN A 238 -0.64 1.45 14.66
C ASN A 238 -0.55 2.48 13.52
N GLN A 239 -1.32 2.30 12.44
CA GLN A 239 -1.27 3.19 11.30
C GLN A 239 -1.81 4.58 11.62
N TYR A 240 -2.72 4.70 12.58
CA TYR A 240 -3.22 6.00 13.00
C TYR A 240 -2.10 6.86 13.59
N GLU A 241 -1.41 6.36 14.61
CA GLU A 241 -0.34 7.11 15.29
C GLU A 241 0.89 7.31 14.40
N SER A 242 1.20 6.32 13.55
CA SER A 242 2.43 6.37 12.74
C SER A 242 2.28 7.13 11.43
N LEU A 243 1.08 7.17 10.83
CA LEU A 243 0.85 7.70 9.50
C LEU A 243 -0.23 8.77 9.46
N ILE A 244 -1.41 8.48 10.01
CA ILE A 244 -2.58 9.36 9.89
C ILE A 244 -2.39 10.64 10.72
N LEU A 245 -2.01 10.50 11.96
CA LEU A 245 -1.81 11.63 12.88
C LEU A 245 -0.73 12.60 12.38
N PRO A 246 0.45 12.14 11.92
CA PRO A 246 1.43 13.04 11.31
C PRO A 246 0.91 13.79 10.09
N MET A 247 0.16 13.13 9.19
CA MET A 247 -0.46 13.80 8.04
C MET A 247 -1.51 14.82 8.47
N LYS A 248 -2.34 14.46 9.44
CA LYS A 248 -3.36 15.38 9.98
C LYS A 248 -2.71 16.64 10.53
N ASN A 249 -1.67 16.49 11.36
CA ASN A 249 -0.95 17.63 11.92
C ASN A 249 -0.31 18.47 10.82
N TYR A 250 0.33 17.86 9.83
CA TYR A 250 0.91 18.57 8.68
C TYR A 250 -0.15 19.39 7.94
N LEU A 251 -1.33 18.85 7.73
CA LEU A 251 -2.44 19.52 7.05
C LEU A 251 -3.04 20.66 7.90
N GLU A 252 -3.21 20.45 9.20
CA GLU A 252 -3.68 21.48 10.13
C GLU A 252 -2.68 22.65 10.21
N ASP A 253 -1.40 22.36 10.28
CA ASP A 253 -0.33 23.37 10.26
C ASP A 253 -0.31 24.17 8.95
N ALA A 254 -0.71 23.55 7.84
CA ALA A 254 -0.90 24.22 6.55
C ALA A 254 -2.21 25.01 6.44
N GLY A 255 -3.10 24.94 7.44
CA GLY A 255 -4.37 25.65 7.46
C GLY A 255 -5.54 24.90 6.83
N VAL A 256 -5.40 23.59 6.55
CA VAL A 256 -6.49 22.77 5.99
C VAL A 256 -7.64 22.66 7.00
N VAL A 257 -8.86 22.78 6.51
CA VAL A 257 -10.09 22.81 7.33
C VAL A 257 -10.65 21.39 7.43
N PHE A 258 -10.74 20.89 8.65
CA PHE A 258 -11.38 19.62 8.97
C PHE A 258 -12.76 19.84 9.57
#